data_d7b937ea1780e57f79cb7ff45c844ee5
#
_entry.id   d7b937ea1780e57f79cb7ff45c844ee5
#
_cell.length_a   1.000
_cell.length_b   1.000
_cell.length_c   1.000
_cell.angle_alpha   90.00
_cell.angle_beta   90.00
_cell.angle_gamma   90.00
#
_symmetry.space_group_name_H-M   'P 1'
#
loop_
_entity.id
_entity.type
_entity.pdbx_description
1 polymer ?
#
loop_
_entity_poly.entity_id
_entity_poly.type
_entity_poly.pdbx_seq_one_letter_code
_entity_poly.pdbx_strand_id
1 'polypeptide(L)'
;MGYRYSSKYRIVDATVPDCEKCSGVASFVLDGAEETAKAEALAGRYTNTPEIIGVWHSHIWGDAVFSLQDEESNRRLAQILGNCLSALALPEKQNNLRKLMIWEIDPAGEAKICRVACETENIP
;
A
#
# COMPACT_ATOMS: atom_id res chain seq x y z
N MET A 1 -4.67 -4.05 2.50
CA MET A 1 -5.74 -5.03 2.29
C MET A 1 -7.10 -4.34 2.21
N GLY A 2 -8.01 -4.92 1.49
CA GLY A 2 -9.33 -4.36 1.37
C GLY A 2 -10.20 -5.08 0.37
N TYR A 3 -11.12 -4.33 -0.20
CA TYR A 3 -12.14 -4.84 -1.11
C TYR A 3 -12.09 -4.11 -2.44
N ARG A 4 -12.33 -4.85 -3.52
CA ARG A 4 -12.45 -4.30 -4.88
C ARG A 4 -13.91 -4.18 -5.26
N TYR A 5 -14.25 -3.01 -5.79
CA TYR A 5 -15.55 -2.75 -6.40
C TYR A 5 -15.35 -2.35 -7.87
N SER A 6 -16.41 -2.29 -8.66
CA SER A 6 -16.31 -2.00 -10.09
C SER A 6 -15.64 -0.66 -10.43
N SER A 7 -15.74 0.34 -9.56
CA SER A 7 -15.21 1.68 -9.79
C SER A 7 -14.36 2.23 -8.64
N LYS A 8 -14.13 1.44 -7.59
CA LYS A 8 -13.40 1.89 -6.40
C LYS A 8 -12.80 0.74 -5.63
N TYR A 9 -11.88 1.09 -4.75
CA TYR A 9 -11.32 0.20 -3.74
C TYR A 9 -11.67 0.71 -2.35
N ARG A 10 -11.78 -0.18 -1.41
CA ARG A 10 -11.89 0.17 0.00
C ARG A 10 -10.75 -0.48 0.77
N ILE A 11 -9.84 0.35 1.27
CA ILE A 11 -8.70 -0.12 2.08
C ILE A 11 -9.17 -0.17 3.53
N VAL A 12 -9.02 -1.31 4.18
CA VAL A 12 -9.47 -1.50 5.57
C VAL A 12 -8.33 -1.78 6.52
N ASP A 13 -7.19 -2.25 6.04
CA ASP A 13 -6.04 -2.54 6.88
C ASP A 13 -4.75 -2.58 6.08
N ALA A 14 -3.63 -2.52 6.78
CA ALA A 14 -2.31 -2.63 6.19
C ALA A 14 -1.35 -3.34 7.15
N THR A 15 -0.45 -4.13 6.60
CA THR A 15 0.65 -4.70 7.37
C THR A 15 1.73 -3.64 7.58
N VAL A 16 2.40 -3.70 8.71
CA VAL A 16 3.52 -2.82 9.03
C VAL A 16 4.80 -3.66 9.08
N PRO A 17 5.85 -3.28 8.34
CA PRO A 17 7.11 -4.00 8.39
C PRO A 17 7.73 -3.91 9.78
N ASP A 18 8.48 -4.95 10.14
CA ASP A 18 9.23 -4.96 11.39
C ASP A 18 10.40 -3.96 11.29
N CYS A 19 10.43 -3.00 12.21
CA CYS A 19 11.46 -1.95 12.22
C CYS A 19 12.88 -2.49 12.34
N GLU A 20 13.08 -3.64 12.94
CA GLU A 20 14.39 -4.27 13.06
C GLU A 20 14.98 -4.74 11.73
N LYS A 21 14.13 -4.91 10.73
CA LYS A 21 14.52 -5.32 9.38
C LYS A 21 14.71 -4.17 8.39
N CYS A 22 14.52 -2.94 8.83
CA CYS A 22 14.77 -1.78 8.00
C CYS A 22 16.28 -1.62 7.80
N SER A 23 16.74 -1.83 6.57
CA SER A 23 18.14 -1.75 6.21
C SER A 23 18.49 -0.37 5.65
N GLY A 24 18.78 0.58 6.51
CA GLY A 24 19.21 1.91 6.10
C GLY A 24 18.09 2.91 5.85
N VAL A 25 18.50 4.13 5.49
CA VAL A 25 17.59 5.29 5.39
C VAL A 25 16.80 5.30 4.08
N ALA A 26 17.32 4.66 3.04
CA ALA A 26 16.76 4.73 1.68
C ALA A 26 16.25 3.40 1.14
N SER A 27 16.42 2.31 1.85
CA SER A 27 15.96 0.99 1.40
C SER A 27 15.64 0.06 2.56
N PHE A 28 14.72 -0.85 2.32
CA PHE A 28 14.42 -1.95 3.22
C PHE A 28 14.06 -3.19 2.40
N VAL A 29 14.24 -4.36 2.99
CA VAL A 29 13.89 -5.63 2.36
C VAL A 29 12.70 -6.23 3.08
N LEU A 30 11.64 -6.52 2.33
CA LEU A 30 10.47 -7.22 2.85
C LEU A 30 10.66 -8.73 2.73
N ASP A 31 10.39 -9.43 3.82
CA ASP A 31 10.21 -10.87 3.77
C ASP A 31 8.79 -11.18 3.30
N GLY A 32 8.67 -11.68 2.07
CA GLY A 32 7.36 -11.94 1.46
C GLY A 32 6.52 -12.97 2.22
N ALA A 33 7.15 -14.00 2.78
CA ALA A 33 6.45 -15.02 3.57
C ALA A 33 5.94 -14.44 4.89
N GLU A 34 6.73 -13.63 5.57
CA GLU A 34 6.34 -12.97 6.81
C GLU A 34 5.21 -11.96 6.59
N GLU A 35 5.30 -11.15 5.55
CA GLU A 35 4.25 -10.18 5.21
C GLU A 35 2.94 -10.86 4.81
N THR A 36 3.01 -11.98 4.09
CA THR A 36 1.83 -12.78 3.74
C THR A 36 1.17 -13.35 4.99
N ALA A 37 1.95 -13.89 5.94
CA ALA A 37 1.44 -14.41 7.20
C ALA A 37 0.76 -13.31 8.04
N LYS A 38 1.34 -12.12 8.10
CA LYS A 38 0.74 -10.95 8.77
C LYS A 38 -0.57 -10.56 8.10
N ALA A 39 -0.62 -10.52 6.78
CA ALA A 39 -1.82 -10.18 6.03
C ALA A 39 -2.94 -11.19 6.27
N GLU A 40 -2.64 -12.48 6.26
CA GLU A 40 -3.60 -13.54 6.57
C GLU A 40 -4.16 -13.43 7.99
N ALA A 41 -3.30 -13.14 8.96
CA ALA A 41 -3.72 -12.95 10.35
C ALA A 41 -4.67 -11.74 10.51
N LEU A 42 -4.38 -10.63 9.84
CA LEU A 42 -5.25 -9.46 9.84
C LEU A 42 -6.57 -9.74 9.13
N ALA A 43 -6.53 -10.39 7.98
CA ALA A 43 -7.73 -10.73 7.21
C ALA A 43 -8.71 -11.59 8.01
N GLY A 44 -8.20 -12.48 8.85
CA GLY A 44 -9.01 -13.35 9.69
C GLY A 44 -9.85 -12.62 10.75
N ARG A 45 -9.57 -11.35 11.02
CA ARG A 45 -10.34 -10.53 11.96
C ARG A 45 -11.64 -9.96 11.39
N TYR A 46 -11.80 -10.02 10.08
CA TYR A 46 -12.95 -9.44 9.38
C TYR A 46 -14.00 -10.49 9.06
N THR A 47 -15.25 -10.13 9.18
CA THR A 47 -16.40 -11.02 8.83
C THR A 47 -16.37 -11.37 7.34
N ASN A 48 -16.15 -10.38 6.49
CA ASN A 48 -15.87 -10.58 5.07
C ASN A 48 -14.36 -10.46 4.87
N THR A 49 -13.70 -11.53 4.54
CA THR A 49 -12.24 -11.57 4.42
C THR A 49 -11.74 -10.60 3.35
N PRO A 50 -10.98 -9.57 3.71
CA PRO A 50 -10.37 -8.70 2.72
C PRO A 50 -9.24 -9.42 2.00
N GLU A 51 -8.96 -9.00 0.77
CA GLU A 51 -7.84 -9.51 -0.02
C GLU A 51 -6.68 -8.50 -0.05
N ILE A 52 -5.53 -8.97 -0.48
CA ILE A 52 -4.40 -8.09 -0.77
C ILE A 52 -4.72 -7.35 -2.07
N ILE A 53 -4.85 -6.02 -1.97
CA ILE A 53 -5.19 -5.15 -3.11
C ILE A 53 -4.06 -4.22 -3.51
N GLY A 54 -2.94 -4.27 -2.81
CA GLY A 54 -1.81 -3.43 -3.14
C GLY A 54 -0.71 -3.42 -2.09
N VAL A 55 0.18 -2.48 -2.23
CA VAL A 55 1.33 -2.26 -1.34
C VAL A 55 1.42 -0.80 -0.94
N TRP A 56 2.15 -0.53 0.13
CA TRP A 56 2.50 0.82 0.52
C TRP A 56 3.94 0.89 1.00
N HIS A 57 4.55 2.05 0.84
CA HIS A 57 5.83 2.35 1.47
C HIS A 57 5.95 3.85 1.74
N SER A 58 6.94 4.24 2.51
CA SER A 58 7.19 5.64 2.83
C SER A 58 8.42 6.16 2.10
N HIS A 59 8.36 7.40 1.64
CA HIS A 59 9.50 8.14 1.13
C HIS A 59 9.92 9.19 2.16
N ILE A 60 11.18 9.13 2.58
CA ILE A 60 11.72 10.01 3.63
C ILE A 60 11.89 11.44 3.11
N TRP A 61 12.15 11.59 1.81
CA TRP A 61 12.52 12.87 1.20
C TRP A 61 11.36 13.62 0.55
N GLY A 62 10.15 13.18 0.75
CA GLY A 62 8.97 13.93 0.35
C GLY A 62 8.61 13.93 -1.13
N ASP A 63 9.28 13.16 -1.96
CA ASP A 63 8.99 13.08 -3.39
C ASP A 63 7.85 12.10 -3.67
N ALA A 64 6.82 12.60 -4.35
CA ALA A 64 5.69 11.78 -4.81
C ALA A 64 5.98 11.12 -6.16
N VAL A 65 7.18 10.57 -6.30
CA VAL A 65 7.65 9.95 -7.54
C VAL A 65 8.14 8.53 -7.24
N PHE A 66 7.68 7.57 -8.00
CA PHE A 66 8.21 6.23 -7.94
C PHE A 66 9.61 6.17 -8.54
N SER A 67 10.54 5.48 -7.86
CA SER A 67 11.82 5.12 -8.45
C SER A 67 11.62 4.08 -9.56
N LEU A 68 12.65 3.85 -10.37
CA LEU A 68 12.59 2.78 -11.39
C LEU A 68 12.36 1.41 -10.76
N GLN A 69 12.94 1.18 -9.57
CA GLN A 69 12.72 -0.05 -8.82
C GLN A 69 11.27 -0.16 -8.33
N ASP A 70 10.68 0.95 -7.85
CA ASP A 70 9.28 1.00 -7.45
C ASP A 70 8.35 0.68 -8.62
N GLU A 71 8.61 1.28 -9.79
CA GLU A 71 7.83 1.05 -11.00
C GLU A 71 7.86 -0.42 -11.43
N GLU A 72 9.03 -1.05 -11.38
CA GLU A 72 9.17 -2.46 -11.70
C GLU A 72 8.45 -3.35 -10.70
N SER A 73 8.56 -3.05 -9.42
CA SER A 73 7.85 -3.78 -8.36
C SER A 73 6.34 -3.64 -8.48
N ASN A 74 5.86 -2.43 -8.77
CA ASN A 74 4.45 -2.16 -9.00
C ASN A 74 3.92 -2.96 -10.19
N ARG A 75 4.65 -2.98 -11.30
CA ARG A 75 4.28 -3.72 -12.50
C ARG A 75 4.18 -5.22 -12.22
N ARG A 76 5.16 -5.78 -11.52
CA ARG A 76 5.15 -7.21 -11.14
C ARG A 76 3.97 -7.55 -10.27
N LEU A 77 3.67 -6.72 -9.30
CA LEU A 77 2.52 -6.92 -8.42
C LEU A 77 1.21 -6.91 -9.21
N ALA A 78 1.05 -5.95 -10.11
CA ALA A 78 -0.14 -5.86 -10.95
C ALA A 78 -0.28 -7.05 -11.92
N GLN A 79 0.82 -7.65 -12.35
CA GLN A 79 0.78 -8.87 -13.15
C GLN A 79 0.28 -10.08 -12.34
N ILE A 80 0.51 -10.09 -11.03
CA ILE A 80 0.05 -11.16 -10.14
C ILE A 80 -1.40 -10.93 -9.70
N LEU A 81 -1.72 -9.70 -9.27
CA LEU A 81 -3.01 -9.37 -8.67
C LEU A 81 -4.05 -8.84 -9.65
N GLY A 82 -3.66 -8.51 -10.88
CA GLY A 82 -4.43 -7.64 -11.75
C GLY A 82 -4.24 -6.19 -11.32
N ASN A 83 -5.12 -5.28 -11.71
CA ASN A 83 -5.04 -3.90 -11.24
C ASN A 83 -4.93 -3.87 -9.72
N CYS A 84 -3.97 -3.11 -9.21
CA CYS A 84 -3.71 -3.02 -7.78
C CYS A 84 -3.36 -1.59 -7.37
N LEU A 85 -3.25 -1.37 -6.08
CA LEU A 85 -2.91 -0.06 -5.53
C LEU A 85 -1.46 -0.01 -5.09
N SER A 86 -0.82 1.12 -5.32
CA SER A 86 0.49 1.43 -4.75
C SER A 86 0.40 2.77 -4.05
N ALA A 87 0.71 2.79 -2.76
CA ALA A 87 0.57 3.97 -1.92
C ALA A 87 1.91 4.46 -1.42
N LEU A 88 2.10 5.78 -1.45
CA LEU A 88 3.25 6.46 -0.86
C LEU A 88 2.81 7.26 0.37
N ALA A 89 3.44 7.00 1.50
CA ALA A 89 3.31 7.83 2.68
C ALA A 89 4.45 8.84 2.69
N LEU A 90 4.12 10.11 2.51
CA LEU A 90 5.08 11.21 2.40
C LEU A 90 5.12 12.01 3.69
N PRO A 91 6.30 12.51 4.12
CA PRO A 91 6.38 13.40 5.26
C PRO A 91 5.72 14.75 4.93
N GLU A 92 4.91 15.25 5.86
CA GLU A 92 4.35 16.60 5.75
C GLU A 92 5.05 17.50 6.77
N LYS A 93 5.70 18.55 6.29
CA LYS A 93 6.64 19.36 7.07
C LYS A 93 6.03 20.17 8.20
N GLN A 94 4.72 20.40 8.19
CA GLN A 94 4.10 21.38 9.10
C GLN A 94 3.42 20.78 10.34
N ASN A 95 3.00 19.50 10.30
CA ASN A 95 2.17 18.92 11.36
C ASN A 95 2.58 17.52 11.82
N ASN A 96 3.72 17.00 11.43
CA ASN A 96 4.11 15.58 11.61
C ASN A 96 3.09 14.58 11.05
N LEU A 97 2.11 15.04 10.30
CA LEU A 97 1.16 14.19 9.62
C LEU A 97 1.76 13.76 8.28
N ARG A 98 1.50 12.53 7.91
CA ARG A 98 1.94 12.01 6.62
C ARG A 98 0.86 12.23 5.58
N LYS A 99 1.26 12.72 4.43
CA LYS A 99 0.39 12.76 3.26
C LYS A 99 0.41 11.39 2.59
N LEU A 100 -0.76 10.86 2.32
CA LEU A 100 -0.91 9.59 1.61
C LEU A 100 -1.33 9.86 0.18
N MET A 101 -0.56 9.35 -0.78
CA MET A 101 -0.90 9.37 -2.20
C MET A 101 -1.02 7.95 -2.70
N ILE A 102 -2.06 7.67 -3.48
CA ILE A 102 -2.36 6.32 -3.94
C ILE A 102 -2.56 6.33 -5.46
N TRP A 103 -1.95 5.38 -6.13
CA TRP A 103 -2.11 5.14 -7.57
C TRP A 103 -2.68 3.75 -7.81
N GLU A 104 -3.53 3.64 -8.82
CA GLU A 104 -3.89 2.35 -9.38
C GLU A 104 -2.87 1.99 -10.45
N ILE A 105 -2.34 0.79 -10.36
CA ILE A 105 -1.35 0.24 -11.29
C ILE A 105 -2.02 -0.85 -12.11
N ASP A 106 -1.93 -0.77 -13.42
CA ASP A 106 -2.40 -1.83 -14.31
C ASP A 106 -1.28 -2.84 -14.63
N PRO A 107 -1.60 -4.00 -15.24
CA PRO A 107 -0.58 -5.00 -15.57
C PRO A 107 0.49 -4.55 -16.58
N ALA A 108 0.25 -3.47 -17.32
CA ALA A 108 1.26 -2.85 -18.16
C ALA A 108 2.23 -1.96 -17.37
N GLY A 109 1.93 -1.71 -16.10
CA GLY A 109 2.73 -0.87 -15.22
C GLY A 109 2.35 0.61 -15.24
N GLU A 110 1.27 0.98 -15.92
CA GLU A 110 0.79 2.35 -15.93
C GLU A 110 0.14 2.71 -14.58
N ALA A 111 0.50 3.87 -14.06
CA ALA A 111 0.03 4.39 -12.78
C ALA A 111 -0.96 5.53 -13.00
N LYS A 112 -2.12 5.42 -12.37
CA LYS A 112 -3.16 6.45 -12.39
C LYS A 112 -3.43 6.90 -10.97
N ILE A 113 -3.31 8.21 -10.72
CA ILE A 113 -3.58 8.76 -9.40
C ILE A 113 -5.03 8.56 -8.99
N CYS A 114 -5.25 8.12 -7.76
CA CYS A 114 -6.57 7.90 -7.19
C CYS A 114 -6.99 9.08 -6.32
N ARG A 115 -8.27 9.36 -6.33
CA ARG A 115 -8.89 10.24 -5.35
C ARG A 115 -9.09 9.46 -4.06
N VAL A 116 -8.57 9.98 -2.95
CA VAL A 116 -8.62 9.32 -1.65
C VAL A 116 -9.60 10.05 -0.73
N ALA A 117 -10.50 9.28 -0.11
CA ALA A 117 -11.37 9.78 0.95
C ALA A 117 -11.24 8.86 2.16
N CYS A 118 -11.12 9.45 3.33
CA CYS A 118 -11.09 8.69 4.57
C CYS A 118 -12.52 8.59 5.13
N GLU A 119 -12.96 7.37 5.42
CA GLU A 119 -14.21 7.12 6.08
C GLU A 119 -13.95 6.87 7.57
N THR A 120 -14.67 7.57 8.43
CA THR A 120 -14.68 7.25 9.84
C THR A 120 -15.79 6.25 10.08
N GLU A 121 -15.44 4.99 10.36
CA GLU A 121 -16.45 4.04 10.80
C GLU A 121 -16.84 4.36 12.23
N ASN A 122 -18.10 4.68 12.45
CA ASN A 122 -18.67 4.63 13.77
C ASN A 122 -18.79 3.16 14.12
N ILE A 123 -17.77 2.64 14.77
CA ILE A 123 -17.87 1.32 15.38
C ILE A 123 -18.76 1.47 16.59
N PRO A 124 -19.94 0.81 16.61
CA PRO A 124 -20.79 0.85 17.80
C PRO A 124 -20.12 0.20 19.00
#